data_ddc715744db1b17b2d437816c6a25711
#
_entry.id   ddc715744db1b17b2d437816c6a25711
#
_cell.length_a   1.000
_cell.length_b   1.000
_cell.length_c   1.000
_cell.angle_alpha   90.00
_cell.angle_beta   90.00
_cell.angle_gamma   90.00
#
_symmetry.space_group_name_H-M   'P 1'
#
loop_
_entity.id
_entity.type
_entity.pdbx_description
1 polymer ?
#
loop_
_entity_poly.entity_id
_entity_poly.type
_entity_poly.pdbx_seq_one_letter_code
_entity_poly.pdbx_strand_id
1 'polypeptide(L)'
;TSIYKIIEKEKPDEIVFEQTAFQSNAKTLRMLSQLQGCIIGKCFELDIPYYILEPSKWRKTVGIDQGKKTRTSLKFESLNLAHELFSKELTEDAAESALIGCAHLILNHNATMEDFSGEDLF
;
A
#
# COMPACT_ATOMS: atom_id res chain seq x y z
N THR A 1 2.07 12.86 15.47
CA THR A 1 2.61 12.84 14.11
C THR A 1 1.51 13.06 13.10
N SER A 2 1.91 13.44 11.89
CA SER A 2 0.95 13.72 10.82
C SER A 2 0.11 12.49 10.44
N ILE A 3 0.68 11.29 10.49
CA ILE A 3 -0.05 10.06 10.16
C ILE A 3 -1.18 9.81 11.17
N TYR A 4 -0.95 10.06 12.43
CA TYR A 4 -1.98 9.90 13.46
C TYR A 4 -3.13 10.87 13.23
N LYS A 5 -2.83 12.12 12.88
CA LYS A 5 -3.85 13.12 12.58
C LYS A 5 -4.68 12.74 11.36
N ILE A 6 -4.05 12.17 10.34
CA ILE A 6 -4.75 11.70 9.16
C ILE A 6 -5.72 10.57 9.53
N ILE A 7 -5.26 9.60 10.31
CA ILE A 7 -6.10 8.47 10.75
C ILE A 7 -7.29 8.98 11.57
N GLU A 8 -7.05 9.90 12.50
CA GLU A 8 -8.11 10.47 13.32
C GLU A 8 -9.13 11.27 12.51
N LYS A 9 -8.65 12.03 11.53
CA LYS A 9 -9.51 12.87 10.68
C LYS A 9 -10.33 12.05 9.70
N GLU A 10 -9.69 11.13 8.97
CA GLU A 10 -10.34 10.37 7.90
C GLU A 10 -11.18 9.21 8.43
N LYS A 11 -10.86 8.71 9.62
CA LYS A 11 -11.56 7.58 10.25
C LYS A 11 -11.78 6.41 9.30
N PRO A 12 -10.70 5.85 8.75
CA PRO A 12 -10.82 4.75 7.79
C PRO A 12 -11.45 3.53 8.43
N ASP A 13 -12.15 2.73 7.64
CA ASP A 13 -12.73 1.48 8.11
C ASP A 13 -11.66 0.40 8.30
N GLU A 14 -10.61 0.46 7.49
CA GLU A 14 -9.50 -0.50 7.52
C GLU A 14 -8.21 0.22 7.12
N ILE A 15 -7.09 -0.30 7.59
CA ILE A 15 -5.78 0.18 7.19
C ILE A 15 -4.98 -1.01 6.67
N VAL A 16 -4.38 -0.85 5.51
CA VAL A 16 -3.47 -1.85 4.95
C VAL A 16 -2.13 -1.21 4.65
N PHE A 17 -1.05 -1.91 4.95
CA PHE A 17 0.28 -1.42 4.65
C PHE A 17 1.21 -2.56 4.27
N GLU A 18 2.31 -2.19 3.63
CA GLU A 18 3.29 -3.16 3.16
C GLU A 18 4.12 -3.67 4.33
N GLN A 19 4.40 -4.98 4.32
CA GLN A 19 5.28 -5.57 5.33
C GLN A 19 6.68 -4.98 5.20
N THR A 20 7.29 -4.66 6.35
CA THR A 20 8.66 -4.19 6.39
C THR A 20 9.57 -5.29 5.85
N ALA A 21 10.22 -5.01 4.71
CA ALA A 21 11.12 -5.96 4.09
C ALA A 21 12.50 -5.90 4.76
N PHE A 22 13.29 -6.98 4.58
CA PHE A 22 14.66 -6.97 5.04
C PHE A 22 15.43 -5.80 4.42
N GLN A 23 16.15 -5.08 5.26
CA GLN A 23 17.00 -3.97 4.84
C GLN A 23 18.44 -4.29 5.19
N SER A 24 19.37 -3.98 4.28
CA SER A 24 20.80 -4.12 4.54
C SER A 24 21.27 -3.17 5.63
N ASN A 25 20.54 -2.09 5.87
CA ASN A 25 20.81 -1.11 6.90
C ASN A 25 19.91 -1.37 8.11
N ALA A 26 20.51 -1.82 9.21
CA ALA A 26 19.79 -2.14 10.44
C ALA A 26 19.05 -0.93 11.03
N LYS A 27 19.62 0.27 10.88
CA LYS A 27 18.98 1.50 11.38
C LYS A 27 17.67 1.76 10.63
N THR A 28 17.68 1.64 9.31
CA THR A 28 16.48 1.83 8.48
C THR A 28 15.40 0.81 8.83
N LEU A 29 15.79 -0.46 8.95
CA LEU A 29 14.85 -1.51 9.34
C LEU A 29 14.20 -1.22 10.68
N ARG A 30 15.00 -0.78 11.66
CA ARG A 30 14.51 -0.45 13.00
C ARG A 30 13.51 0.69 12.95
N MET A 31 13.83 1.76 12.21
CA MET A 31 12.94 2.91 12.07
C MET A 31 11.60 2.54 11.44
N LEU A 32 11.62 1.77 10.36
CA LEU A 32 10.39 1.34 9.69
C LEU A 32 9.55 0.43 10.58
N SER A 33 10.19 -0.48 11.30
CA SER A 33 9.48 -1.38 12.23
C SER A 33 8.85 -0.62 13.38
N GLN A 34 9.52 0.41 13.89
CA GLN A 34 8.97 1.25 14.95
C GLN A 34 7.77 2.05 14.45
N LEU A 35 7.85 2.61 13.25
CA LEU A 35 6.74 3.34 12.66
C LEU A 35 5.54 2.42 12.45
N GLN A 36 5.78 1.22 11.95
CA GLN A 36 4.73 0.22 11.76
C GLN A 36 4.06 -0.12 13.10
N GLY A 37 4.85 -0.31 14.15
CA GLY A 37 4.34 -0.57 15.50
C GLY A 37 3.47 0.57 16.02
N CYS A 38 3.85 1.81 15.75
CA CYS A 38 3.06 2.97 16.15
C CYS A 38 1.72 3.02 15.43
N ILE A 39 1.69 2.71 14.15
CA ILE A 39 0.44 2.67 13.37
C ILE A 39 -0.47 1.57 13.90
N ILE A 40 0.08 0.39 14.18
CA ILE A 40 -0.68 -0.73 14.76
C ILE A 40 -1.28 -0.34 16.12
N GLY A 41 -0.49 0.32 16.96
CA GLY A 41 -0.97 0.81 18.25
C GLY A 41 -2.15 1.78 18.11
N LYS A 42 -2.08 2.67 17.12
CA LYS A 42 -3.17 3.60 16.85
C LYS A 42 -4.42 2.87 16.37
N CYS A 43 -4.25 1.83 15.57
CA CYS A 43 -5.37 1.00 15.13
C CYS A 43 -6.08 0.33 16.30
N PHE A 44 -5.33 -0.18 17.28
CA PHE A 44 -5.91 -0.75 18.49
C PHE A 44 -6.67 0.31 19.30
N GLU A 45 -6.10 1.49 19.43
CA GLU A 45 -6.74 2.59 20.16
C GLU A 45 -8.09 2.98 19.54
N LEU A 46 -8.19 2.99 18.23
CA LEU A 46 -9.39 3.44 17.50
C LEU A 46 -10.27 2.28 17.02
N ASP A 47 -9.96 1.05 17.37
CA ASP A 47 -10.68 -0.15 16.92
C ASP A 47 -10.77 -0.25 15.40
N ILE A 48 -9.66 0.05 14.73
CA ILE A 48 -9.57 -0.06 13.27
C ILE A 48 -8.83 -1.35 12.91
N PRO A 49 -9.43 -2.26 12.12
CA PRO A 49 -8.72 -3.44 11.62
C PRO A 49 -7.54 -3.03 10.75
N TYR A 50 -6.44 -3.76 10.86
CA TYR A 50 -5.29 -3.51 10.00
C TYR A 50 -4.84 -4.82 9.33
N TYR A 51 -4.18 -4.66 8.20
CA TYR A 51 -3.70 -5.78 7.38
C TYR A 51 -2.30 -5.46 6.88
N ILE A 52 -1.49 -6.48 6.74
CA ILE A 52 -0.11 -6.35 6.26
C ILE A 52 0.04 -7.22 5.02
N LEU A 53 0.53 -6.62 3.93
CA LEU A 53 0.77 -7.34 2.68
C LEU A 53 2.25 -7.35 2.33
N GLU A 54 2.74 -8.50 1.93
CA GLU A 54 4.10 -8.62 1.41
C GLU A 54 4.19 -7.98 0.02
N PRO A 55 5.34 -7.38 -0.33
CA PRO A 55 5.49 -6.74 -1.65
C PRO A 55 5.19 -7.65 -2.83
N SER A 56 5.68 -8.88 -2.79
CA SER A 56 5.42 -9.85 -3.86
C SER A 56 3.94 -10.20 -3.97
N LYS A 57 3.25 -10.23 -2.85
CA LYS A 57 1.82 -10.58 -2.81
C LYS A 57 0.97 -9.51 -3.46
N TRP A 58 1.15 -8.24 -3.08
CA TRP A 58 0.31 -7.20 -3.64
C TRP A 58 0.62 -6.95 -5.12
N ARG A 59 1.90 -7.05 -5.51
CA ARG A 59 2.26 -6.89 -6.93
C ARG A 59 1.60 -7.95 -7.79
N LYS A 60 1.68 -9.20 -7.35
CA LYS A 60 1.03 -10.30 -8.06
C LYS A 60 -0.47 -10.11 -8.15
N THR A 61 -1.09 -9.66 -7.08
CA THR A 61 -2.54 -9.49 -7.01
C THR A 61 -3.04 -8.44 -8.01
N VAL A 62 -2.30 -7.35 -8.19
CA VAL A 62 -2.68 -6.32 -9.16
C VAL A 62 -2.16 -6.59 -10.57
N GLY A 63 -1.51 -7.73 -10.80
CA GLY A 63 -1.10 -8.16 -12.13
C GLY A 63 0.27 -7.71 -12.58
N ILE A 64 1.14 -7.31 -11.67
CA ILE A 64 2.53 -6.97 -12.00
C ILE A 64 3.36 -8.24 -12.02
N ASP A 65 3.92 -8.56 -13.19
CA ASP A 65 4.83 -9.70 -13.33
C ASP A 65 6.19 -9.33 -12.73
N GLN A 66 6.62 -10.12 -11.75
CA GLN A 66 7.84 -9.83 -11.02
C GLN A 66 9.08 -10.54 -11.58
N GLY A 67 8.92 -11.60 -12.34
CA GLY A 67 9.98 -12.33 -13.04
C GLY A 67 11.40 -12.00 -12.61
N LYS A 68 12.28 -11.72 -13.58
CA LYS A 68 13.67 -11.33 -13.34
C LYS A 68 13.84 -9.81 -13.35
N LYS A 69 12.87 -9.08 -12.85
CA LYS A 69 12.87 -7.62 -12.89
C LYS A 69 13.63 -7.02 -11.71
N THR A 70 14.24 -5.88 -11.96
CA THR A 70 14.91 -5.12 -10.90
C THR A 70 13.89 -4.37 -10.07
N ARG A 71 14.30 -3.92 -8.88
CA ARG A 71 13.47 -3.10 -8.03
C ARG A 71 13.03 -1.81 -8.73
N THR A 72 13.95 -1.17 -9.46
CA THR A 72 13.66 0.05 -10.22
C THR A 72 12.59 -0.20 -11.28
N SER A 73 12.70 -1.31 -12.00
CA SER A 73 11.73 -1.71 -13.02
C SER A 73 10.35 -1.94 -12.41
N LEU A 74 10.29 -2.64 -11.28
CA LEU A 74 9.03 -2.90 -10.58
C LEU A 74 8.36 -1.62 -10.10
N LYS A 75 9.13 -0.67 -9.60
CA LYS A 75 8.61 0.64 -9.19
C LYS A 75 8.04 1.42 -10.37
N PHE A 76 8.73 1.38 -11.49
CA PHE A 76 8.27 2.04 -12.71
C PHE A 76 6.96 1.44 -13.22
N GLU A 77 6.86 0.12 -13.20
CA GLU A 77 5.61 -0.56 -13.60
C GLU A 77 4.47 -0.26 -12.65
N SER A 78 4.74 -0.17 -11.36
CA SER A 78 3.73 0.21 -10.37
C SER A 78 3.20 1.62 -10.64
N LEU A 79 4.10 2.55 -10.92
CA LEU A 79 3.74 3.93 -11.24
C LEU A 79 2.87 4.00 -12.50
N ASN A 80 3.26 3.28 -13.56
CA ASN A 80 2.51 3.24 -14.81
C ASN A 80 1.13 2.62 -14.62
N LEU A 81 1.05 1.53 -13.87
CA LEU A 81 -0.23 0.87 -13.61
C LEU A 81 -1.18 1.80 -12.85
N ALA A 82 -0.68 2.46 -11.81
CA ALA A 82 -1.48 3.40 -11.03
C ALA A 82 -1.96 4.58 -11.90
N HIS A 83 -1.09 5.10 -12.76
CA HIS A 83 -1.44 6.15 -13.73
C HIS A 83 -2.59 5.70 -14.63
N GLU A 84 -2.48 4.49 -15.13
CA GLU A 84 -3.48 3.92 -16.03
C GLU A 84 -4.82 3.73 -15.33
N LEU A 85 -4.80 3.19 -14.10
CA LEU A 85 -6.02 2.91 -13.35
C LEU A 85 -6.72 4.17 -12.88
N PHE A 86 -5.97 5.14 -12.38
CA PHE A 86 -6.57 6.29 -11.70
C PHE A 86 -6.58 7.57 -12.52
N SER A 87 -6.02 7.52 -13.73
CA SER A 87 -5.96 8.67 -14.64
C SER A 87 -5.38 9.93 -13.96
N LYS A 88 -4.42 9.72 -13.08
CA LYS A 88 -3.81 10.77 -12.27
C LYS A 88 -2.32 10.59 -12.19
N GLU A 89 -1.58 11.69 -12.17
CA GLU A 89 -0.15 11.66 -11.96
C GLU A 89 0.12 11.52 -10.46
N LEU A 90 0.75 10.44 -10.06
CA LEU A 90 1.03 10.12 -8.67
C LEU A 90 2.53 10.00 -8.44
N THR A 91 2.98 10.30 -7.21
CA THR A 91 4.35 9.96 -6.81
C THR A 91 4.48 8.46 -6.67
N GLU A 92 5.72 7.95 -6.65
CA GLU A 92 5.95 6.50 -6.46
C GLU A 92 5.27 5.99 -5.19
N ASP A 93 5.43 6.70 -4.07
CA ASP A 93 4.86 6.27 -2.80
C ASP A 93 3.33 6.27 -2.83
N ALA A 94 2.73 7.28 -3.42
CA ALA A 94 1.27 7.35 -3.56
C ALA A 94 0.76 6.25 -4.48
N ALA A 95 1.47 5.98 -5.58
CA ALA A 95 1.11 4.92 -6.53
C ALA A 95 1.15 3.55 -5.85
N GLU A 96 2.23 3.24 -5.13
CA GLU A 96 2.36 1.97 -4.43
C GLU A 96 1.29 1.83 -3.34
N SER A 97 1.03 2.89 -2.59
CA SER A 97 -0.02 2.88 -1.56
C SER A 97 -1.39 2.59 -2.16
N ALA A 98 -1.72 3.22 -3.29
CA ALA A 98 -2.99 2.99 -3.96
C ALA A 98 -3.12 1.53 -4.45
N LEU A 99 -2.04 0.98 -5.01
CA LEU A 99 -2.06 -0.40 -5.50
C LEU A 99 -2.13 -1.42 -4.35
N ILE A 100 -1.51 -1.14 -3.22
CA ILE A 100 -1.62 -1.97 -2.02
C ILE A 100 -3.07 -1.99 -1.55
N GLY A 101 -3.74 -0.84 -1.55
CA GLY A 101 -5.15 -0.74 -1.23
C GLY A 101 -6.01 -1.54 -2.19
N CYS A 102 -5.74 -1.45 -3.49
CA CYS A 102 -6.45 -2.24 -4.50
C CYS A 102 -6.26 -3.74 -4.25
N ALA A 103 -5.02 -4.17 -4.00
CA ALA A 103 -4.73 -5.57 -3.71
C ALA A 103 -5.50 -6.07 -2.50
N HIS A 104 -5.56 -5.27 -1.45
CA HIS A 104 -6.31 -5.62 -0.24
C HIS A 104 -7.79 -5.81 -0.55
N LEU A 105 -8.38 -4.92 -1.32
CA LEU A 105 -9.80 -5.03 -1.70
C LEU A 105 -10.06 -6.26 -2.57
N ILE A 106 -9.15 -6.60 -3.46
CA ILE A 106 -9.26 -7.82 -4.27
C ILE A 106 -9.20 -9.06 -3.39
N LEU A 107 -8.26 -9.10 -2.45
CA LEU A 107 -8.03 -10.28 -1.61
C LEU A 107 -9.11 -10.47 -0.55
N ASN A 108 -9.68 -9.41 -0.03
CA ASN A 108 -10.56 -9.47 1.13
C ASN A 108 -12.00 -9.00 0.91
N HIS A 109 -12.27 -8.30 -0.18
CA HIS A 109 -13.59 -7.72 -0.44
C HIS A 109 -14.14 -8.03 -1.83
N ASN A 110 -13.60 -9.04 -2.49
CA ASN A 110 -14.07 -9.50 -3.81
C ASN A 110 -14.06 -8.44 -4.92
N ALA A 111 -13.21 -7.42 -4.78
CA ALA A 111 -13.05 -6.43 -5.84
C ALA A 111 -12.27 -7.02 -7.02
N THR A 112 -12.41 -6.42 -8.19
CA THR A 112 -11.64 -6.77 -9.39
C THR A 112 -10.89 -5.54 -9.88
N MET A 113 -9.90 -5.74 -10.74
CA MET A 113 -9.13 -4.62 -11.30
C MET A 113 -10.03 -3.62 -12.04
N GLU A 114 -11.11 -4.09 -12.64
CA GLU A 114 -12.05 -3.23 -13.35
C GLU A 114 -12.76 -2.24 -12.42
N ASP A 115 -12.95 -2.62 -11.16
CA ASP A 115 -13.59 -1.75 -10.17
C ASP A 115 -12.79 -0.48 -9.88
N PHE A 116 -11.50 -0.49 -10.19
CA PHE A 116 -10.60 0.63 -9.88
C PHE A 116 -10.37 1.59 -11.06
N SER A 117 -10.87 1.28 -12.23
CA SER A 117 -10.69 2.12 -13.41
C SER A 117 -11.73 3.23 -13.49
N GLY A 118 -12.17 3.74 -12.37
CA GLY A 118 -13.15 4.80 -12.28
C GLY A 118 -12.52 6.17 -12.07
N GLU A 119 -13.27 7.21 -12.43
CA GLU A 119 -12.78 8.60 -12.36
C GLU A 119 -12.76 9.16 -10.95
N ASP A 120 -13.51 8.58 -10.03
CA ASP A 120 -13.83 9.18 -8.74
C ASP A 120 -13.18 8.51 -7.53
N LEU A 121 -12.03 7.83 -7.72
CA LEU A 121 -11.36 7.15 -6.62
C LEU A 121 -10.49 8.07 -5.77
N PHE A 122 -10.23 9.27 -6.24
CA PHE A 122 -9.44 10.28 -5.52
C PHE A 122 -10.07 11.65 -5.58
#